data_ff1ac7a260dea34717761007c67478f9
#
_entry.id   ff1ac7a260dea34717761007c67478f9
#
_cell.length_a   1.000
_cell.length_b   1.000
_cell.length_c   1.000
_cell.angle_alpha   90.00
_cell.angle_beta   90.00
_cell.angle_gamma   90.00
#
_symmetry.space_group_name_H-M   'P 1'
#
loop_
_entity.id
_entity.type
_entity.pdbx_description
1 polymer ?
#
loop_
_entity_poly.entity_id
_entity_poly.type
_entity_poly.pdbx_seq_one_letter_code
_entity_poly.pdbx_strand_id
1 'polypeptide(L)'
;MSNEIQFLLYNLPDKEGRVQVVIKDETIWCTQKAMAELFGIKKSGISRHIANIFKEEELQQDTTVAKIATVVNRGIRGEVEELVDFYNLDMIIAVGYRVSSPKATKFRQWATKILNEYIKKGFVLDDERLKQGTAVFGKDYFRELLERVRSIRASERRIWQQITDIYAECSIDYDKNSPTTHDFYAMIQNRFHYAITGQTAAEIIYTKADHTQEHMGLTTWKNAPDGRILKSDVSIAKNYLQENEIHRLERAVTGYFDYIEDLIERENTFNMEQFAASVNEFLTFRKYQILPDKGRISAAQAKTKAESEYDIFNKTQRIDSDFDKQIKGMLDK
;
A
#
# COMPACT_ATOMS: atom_id res chain seq x y z
N MET A 1 2.76 31.60 -4.15
CA MET A 1 2.32 31.35 -5.53
C MET A 1 0.98 30.65 -5.47
N SER A 2 -0.11 31.31 -5.87
CA SER A 2 -1.43 30.65 -5.92
C SER A 2 -1.45 29.70 -7.12
N ASN A 3 -1.33 28.41 -6.86
CA ASN A 3 -1.52 27.43 -7.91
C ASN A 3 -3.01 27.37 -8.25
N GLU A 4 -3.39 27.84 -9.44
CA GLU A 4 -4.66 27.51 -10.05
C GLU A 4 -4.65 26.02 -10.39
N ILE A 5 -5.21 25.22 -9.51
CA ILE A 5 -5.43 23.81 -9.81
C ILE A 5 -6.82 23.67 -10.39
N GLN A 6 -6.89 23.17 -11.63
CA GLN A 6 -8.12 22.58 -12.12
C GLN A 6 -8.58 21.56 -11.12
N PHE A 7 -9.78 21.73 -10.57
CA PHE A 7 -10.33 20.81 -9.58
C PHE A 7 -10.41 19.43 -10.20
N LEU A 8 -9.48 18.55 -9.80
CA LEU A 8 -9.40 17.15 -10.22
C LEU A 8 -10.56 16.29 -9.66
N LEU A 9 -11.45 16.89 -8.87
CA LEU A 9 -12.52 16.16 -8.21
C LEU A 9 -13.59 15.62 -9.16
N TYR A 10 -13.87 16.30 -10.26
CA TYR A 10 -14.62 15.74 -11.39
C TYR A 10 -14.50 16.65 -12.60
N ASN A 11 -14.32 16.07 -13.79
CA ASN A 11 -14.36 16.80 -15.04
C ASN A 11 -15.77 17.37 -15.22
N LEU A 12 -15.92 18.67 -14.99
CA LEU A 12 -17.07 19.39 -15.48
C LEU A 12 -16.98 19.37 -17.02
N PRO A 13 -18.02 18.93 -17.74
CA PRO A 13 -17.98 18.90 -19.19
C PRO A 13 -17.82 20.31 -19.80
N ASP A 14 -18.12 21.35 -19.04
CA ASP A 14 -17.96 22.74 -19.45
C ASP A 14 -16.68 23.33 -18.85
N LYS A 15 -15.78 23.82 -19.69
CA LYS A 15 -14.49 24.44 -19.35
C LYS A 15 -14.56 25.67 -18.42
N GLU A 16 -15.72 26.01 -17.90
CA GLU A 16 -16.00 27.27 -17.17
C GLU A 16 -15.86 27.19 -15.64
N GLY A 17 -15.55 26.05 -15.06
CA GLY A 17 -15.50 25.87 -13.60
C GLY A 17 -14.12 25.81 -12.99
N ARG A 18 -13.24 26.80 -13.24
CA ARG A 18 -11.97 26.92 -12.49
C ARG A 18 -12.27 27.49 -11.10
N VAL A 19 -12.15 26.68 -10.07
CA VAL A 19 -12.32 27.11 -8.69
C VAL A 19 -10.93 27.28 -8.07
N GLN A 20 -10.66 28.43 -7.47
CA GLN A 20 -9.39 28.69 -6.78
C GLN A 20 -9.29 27.83 -5.51
N VAL A 21 -8.22 27.08 -5.42
CA VAL A 21 -7.89 26.25 -4.26
C VAL A 21 -6.45 26.47 -3.82
N VAL A 22 -6.19 26.19 -2.57
CA VAL A 22 -4.84 26.15 -2.00
C VAL A 22 -4.53 24.70 -1.65
N ILE A 23 -3.35 24.22 -2.06
CA ILE A 23 -2.83 22.95 -1.60
C ILE A 23 -1.95 23.19 -0.39
N LYS A 24 -2.28 22.53 0.69
CA LYS A 24 -1.51 22.55 1.92
C LYS A 24 -1.76 21.22 2.66
N ASP A 25 -0.70 20.66 3.27
CA ASP A 25 -0.77 19.44 4.09
C ASP A 25 -1.40 18.24 3.33
N GLU A 26 -0.99 18.05 2.05
CA GLU A 26 -1.48 16.99 1.16
C GLU A 26 -3.01 16.96 0.96
N THR A 27 -3.70 18.06 1.24
CA THR A 27 -5.13 18.22 1.01
C THR A 27 -5.44 19.54 0.30
N ILE A 28 -6.70 19.70 -0.08
CA ILE A 28 -7.21 20.85 -0.81
C ILE A 28 -7.98 21.74 0.15
N TRP A 29 -7.70 23.05 0.08
CA TRP A 29 -8.37 24.06 0.86
C TRP A 29 -9.05 25.07 -0.05
N CYS A 30 -10.29 25.42 0.23
CA CYS A 30 -11.01 26.45 -0.53
C CYS A 30 -11.86 27.36 0.34
N THR A 31 -12.19 28.53 -0.18
CA THR A 31 -13.07 29.50 0.49
C THR A 31 -14.55 29.14 0.32
N GLN A 32 -15.42 29.72 1.15
CA GLN A 32 -16.87 29.61 0.96
C GLN A 32 -17.34 30.14 -0.41
N LYS A 33 -16.64 31.15 -0.96
CA LYS A 33 -16.93 31.67 -2.31
C LYS A 33 -16.61 30.61 -3.36
N ALA A 34 -15.46 29.97 -3.25
CA ALA A 34 -15.05 28.89 -4.15
C ALA A 34 -16.02 27.70 -4.08
N MET A 35 -16.45 27.29 -2.88
CA MET A 35 -17.50 26.27 -2.73
C MET A 35 -18.84 26.66 -3.35
N ALA A 36 -19.22 27.94 -3.24
CA ALA A 36 -20.44 28.44 -3.86
C ALA A 36 -20.41 28.32 -5.39
N GLU A 37 -19.28 28.65 -6.00
CA GLU A 37 -19.03 28.47 -7.44
C GLU A 37 -19.02 26.99 -7.84
N LEU A 38 -18.33 26.16 -7.04
CA LEU A 38 -18.24 24.71 -7.25
C LEU A 38 -19.63 24.06 -7.28
N PHE A 39 -20.46 24.34 -6.30
CA PHE A 39 -21.78 23.73 -6.17
C PHE A 39 -22.91 24.52 -6.82
N GLY A 40 -22.65 25.71 -7.37
CA GLY A 40 -23.62 26.52 -8.10
C GLY A 40 -24.74 27.06 -7.20
N ILE A 41 -24.41 27.45 -5.96
CA ILE A 41 -25.37 28.10 -5.04
C ILE A 41 -24.79 29.41 -4.49
N LYS A 42 -25.62 30.20 -3.78
CA LYS A 42 -25.15 31.41 -3.13
C LYS A 42 -24.25 31.13 -1.92
N LYS A 43 -23.27 32.02 -1.66
CA LYS A 43 -22.38 31.94 -0.49
C LYS A 43 -23.15 31.79 0.84
N SER A 44 -24.28 32.49 0.98
CA SER A 44 -25.14 32.38 2.18
C SER A 44 -25.68 30.97 2.43
N GLY A 45 -25.93 30.21 1.35
CA GLY A 45 -26.29 28.79 1.43
C GLY A 45 -25.13 27.94 1.96
N ILE A 46 -23.93 28.16 1.44
CA ILE A 46 -22.70 27.49 1.92
C ILE A 46 -22.49 27.78 3.42
N SER A 47 -22.53 29.06 3.81
CA SER A 47 -22.37 29.46 5.23
C SER A 47 -23.33 28.74 6.16
N ARG A 48 -24.60 28.59 5.75
CA ARG A 48 -25.61 27.87 6.53
C ARG A 48 -25.30 26.37 6.64
N HIS A 49 -24.85 25.72 5.56
CA HIS A 49 -24.47 24.32 5.60
C HIS A 49 -23.25 24.08 6.51
N ILE A 50 -22.24 24.93 6.44
CA ILE A 50 -21.06 24.87 7.31
C ILE A 50 -21.46 25.04 8.77
N ALA A 51 -22.28 26.02 9.09
CA ALA A 51 -22.77 26.23 10.46
C ALA A 51 -23.53 25.01 11.01
N ASN A 52 -24.33 24.34 10.17
CA ASN A 52 -25.06 23.14 10.57
C ASN A 52 -24.10 21.94 10.78
N ILE A 53 -23.08 21.77 9.91
CA ILE A 53 -22.07 20.72 10.03
C ILE A 53 -21.34 20.81 11.38
N PHE A 54 -20.92 22.02 11.77
CA PHE A 54 -20.30 22.23 13.07
C PHE A 54 -21.28 22.06 14.24
N LYS A 55 -22.52 22.54 14.10
CA LYS A 55 -23.56 22.38 15.12
C LYS A 55 -23.93 20.92 15.36
N GLU A 56 -23.90 20.09 14.34
CA GLU A 56 -24.20 18.66 14.39
C GLU A 56 -22.96 17.82 14.74
N GLU A 57 -21.82 18.47 15.01
CA GLU A 57 -20.54 17.84 15.37
C GLU A 57 -20.02 16.83 14.33
N GLU A 58 -20.47 16.95 13.06
CA GLU A 58 -19.99 16.10 11.98
C GLU A 58 -18.50 16.34 11.70
N LEU A 59 -18.03 17.60 11.80
CA LEU A 59 -16.63 18.00 11.67
C LEU A 59 -16.24 18.98 12.78
N GLN A 60 -14.95 18.94 13.15
CA GLN A 60 -14.38 19.86 14.14
C GLN A 60 -13.80 21.11 13.46
N GLN A 61 -13.98 22.29 14.06
CA GLN A 61 -13.56 23.55 13.44
C GLN A 61 -12.03 23.72 13.41
N ASP A 62 -11.34 23.26 14.42
CA ASP A 62 -9.87 23.35 14.55
C ASP A 62 -9.12 22.52 13.50
N THR A 63 -9.69 21.40 13.06
CA THR A 63 -9.10 20.51 12.03
C THR A 63 -9.55 20.84 10.61
N THR A 64 -10.67 21.56 10.45
CA THR A 64 -11.29 21.77 9.13
C THR A 64 -11.23 23.21 8.63
N VAL A 65 -10.85 24.18 9.46
CA VAL A 65 -10.74 25.60 9.09
C VAL A 65 -9.32 26.11 9.30
N ALA A 66 -8.77 26.74 8.28
CA ALA A 66 -7.48 27.43 8.36
C ALA A 66 -7.62 28.88 7.91
N LYS A 67 -6.96 29.82 8.63
CA LYS A 67 -6.83 31.20 8.19
C LYS A 67 -5.60 31.33 7.32
N ILE A 68 -5.79 31.68 6.05
CA ILE A 68 -4.72 31.82 5.07
C ILE A 68 -4.72 33.27 4.55
N ALA A 69 -3.53 33.89 4.58
CA ALA A 69 -3.33 35.22 4.02
C ALA A 69 -3.51 35.17 2.49
N THR A 70 -4.40 36.00 1.98
CA THR A 70 -4.76 36.00 0.56
C THR A 70 -4.94 37.43 0.08
N VAL A 71 -4.45 37.72 -1.12
CA VAL A 71 -4.67 39.00 -1.75
C VAL A 71 -6.11 39.09 -2.26
N VAL A 72 -6.87 40.02 -1.72
CA VAL A 72 -8.27 40.24 -2.08
C VAL A 72 -8.41 41.62 -2.75
N ASN A 73 -9.01 41.67 -3.95
CA ASN A 73 -9.29 42.92 -4.60
C ASN A 73 -10.53 43.60 -3.98
N ARG A 74 -10.32 44.77 -3.36
CA ARG A 74 -11.35 45.56 -2.69
C ARG A 74 -11.84 46.75 -3.55
N GLY A 75 -11.77 46.60 -4.87
CA GLY A 75 -12.19 47.63 -5.80
C GLY A 75 -11.38 48.93 -5.70
N ILE A 76 -11.97 50.04 -5.25
CA ILE A 76 -11.30 51.37 -5.15
C ILE A 76 -10.07 51.35 -4.21
N ARG A 77 -10.03 50.42 -3.27
CA ARG A 77 -8.88 50.28 -2.33
C ARG A 77 -7.74 49.39 -2.87
N GLY A 78 -7.88 48.87 -4.09
CA GLY A 78 -6.89 48.00 -4.70
C GLY A 78 -6.81 46.61 -4.08
N GLU A 79 -5.65 45.99 -4.24
CA GLU A 79 -5.33 44.68 -3.68
C GLU A 79 -4.89 44.83 -2.23
N VAL A 80 -5.52 44.10 -1.32
CA VAL A 80 -5.20 44.09 0.11
C VAL A 80 -5.01 42.66 0.56
N GLU A 81 -3.97 42.40 1.36
CA GLU A 81 -3.75 41.10 1.98
C GLU A 81 -4.66 40.97 3.21
N GLU A 82 -5.51 39.94 3.20
CA GLU A 82 -6.43 39.65 4.29
C GLU A 82 -6.35 38.17 4.71
N LEU A 83 -6.55 37.90 6.00
CA LEU A 83 -6.72 36.56 6.51
C LEU A 83 -8.14 36.08 6.18
N VAL A 84 -8.25 35.09 5.31
CA VAL A 84 -9.50 34.51 4.88
C VAL A 84 -9.62 33.08 5.40
N ASP A 85 -10.84 32.70 5.81
CA ASP A 85 -11.12 31.33 6.23
C ASP A 85 -11.16 30.41 5.00
N PHE A 86 -10.33 29.38 5.03
CA PHE A 86 -10.29 28.29 4.10
C PHE A 86 -10.76 27.01 4.78
N TYR A 87 -11.41 26.15 4.04
CA TYR A 87 -12.02 24.90 4.47
C TYR A 87 -11.37 23.74 3.72
N ASN A 88 -11.05 22.66 4.42
CA ASN A 88 -10.40 21.48 3.87
C ASN A 88 -11.33 20.62 2.99
N LEU A 89 -10.78 19.54 2.44
CA LEU A 89 -11.52 18.62 1.57
C LEU A 89 -12.72 17.98 2.29
N ASP A 90 -12.60 17.69 3.59
CA ASP A 90 -13.70 17.06 4.36
C ASP A 90 -14.92 17.96 4.41
N MET A 91 -14.71 19.26 4.65
CA MET A 91 -15.79 20.26 4.61
C MET A 91 -16.40 20.39 3.20
N ILE A 92 -15.56 20.35 2.15
CA ILE A 92 -16.06 20.39 0.76
C ILE A 92 -16.98 19.21 0.50
N ILE A 93 -16.58 18.01 0.93
CA ILE A 93 -17.36 16.78 0.78
C ILE A 93 -18.68 16.89 1.55
N ALA A 94 -18.63 17.23 2.85
CA ALA A 94 -19.78 17.33 3.71
C ALA A 94 -20.82 18.33 3.17
N VAL A 95 -20.37 19.50 2.69
CA VAL A 95 -21.23 20.49 2.04
C VAL A 95 -21.82 19.95 0.72
N GLY A 96 -21.01 19.27 -0.10
CA GLY A 96 -21.44 18.70 -1.38
C GLY A 96 -22.56 17.66 -1.25
N TYR A 97 -22.59 16.93 -0.14
CA TYR A 97 -23.67 15.99 0.15
C TYR A 97 -24.95 16.66 0.65
N ARG A 98 -24.87 17.86 1.24
CA ARG A 98 -26.01 18.60 1.81
C ARG A 98 -26.65 19.58 0.82
N VAL A 99 -25.90 20.04 -0.20
CA VAL A 99 -26.37 21.01 -1.19
C VAL A 99 -27.34 20.38 -2.19
N SER A 100 -28.49 21.04 -2.42
CA SER A 100 -29.43 20.66 -3.46
C SER A 100 -29.21 21.53 -4.70
N SER A 101 -28.39 21.05 -5.64
CA SER A 101 -28.17 21.71 -6.96
C SER A 101 -27.77 20.69 -8.02
N PRO A 102 -27.91 20.99 -9.31
CA PRO A 102 -27.45 20.13 -10.40
C PRO A 102 -25.94 19.82 -10.32
N LYS A 103 -25.11 20.82 -9.94
CA LYS A 103 -23.66 20.64 -9.78
C LYS A 103 -23.34 19.71 -8.61
N ALA A 104 -24.01 19.89 -7.46
CA ALA A 104 -23.84 19.00 -6.31
C ALA A 104 -24.33 17.57 -6.60
N THR A 105 -25.37 17.41 -7.41
CA THR A 105 -25.81 16.09 -7.87
C THR A 105 -24.75 15.40 -8.72
N LYS A 106 -24.12 16.10 -9.68
CA LYS A 106 -22.99 15.55 -10.44
C LYS A 106 -21.80 15.17 -9.56
N PHE A 107 -21.48 15.99 -8.56
CA PHE A 107 -20.45 15.69 -7.57
C PHE A 107 -20.74 14.40 -6.82
N ARG A 108 -21.96 14.21 -6.31
CA ARG A 108 -22.36 12.97 -5.62
C ARG A 108 -22.32 11.75 -6.53
N GLN A 109 -22.74 11.88 -7.80
CA GLN A 109 -22.67 10.80 -8.79
C GLN A 109 -21.22 10.38 -9.05
N TRP A 110 -20.31 11.34 -9.17
CA TRP A 110 -18.89 11.08 -9.32
C TRP A 110 -18.31 10.40 -8.07
N ALA A 111 -18.57 10.92 -6.88
CA ALA A 111 -18.09 10.31 -5.62
C ALA A 111 -18.63 8.88 -5.44
N THR A 112 -19.90 8.66 -5.75
CA THR A 112 -20.52 7.33 -5.72
C THR A 112 -19.86 6.37 -6.72
N LYS A 113 -19.48 6.84 -7.91
CA LYS A 113 -18.76 6.03 -8.90
C LYS A 113 -17.41 5.57 -8.34
N ILE A 114 -16.64 6.47 -7.75
CA ILE A 114 -15.33 6.17 -7.13
C ILE A 114 -15.49 5.16 -5.99
N LEU A 115 -16.43 5.40 -5.08
CA LEU A 115 -16.70 4.48 -3.96
C LEU A 115 -17.13 3.10 -4.45
N ASN A 116 -18.00 3.02 -5.44
CA ASN A 116 -18.42 1.75 -6.03
C ASN A 116 -17.26 0.99 -6.68
N GLU A 117 -16.38 1.70 -7.37
CA GLU A 117 -15.19 1.11 -7.97
C GLU A 117 -14.25 0.56 -6.89
N TYR A 118 -13.99 1.34 -5.85
CA TYR A 118 -13.17 0.92 -4.71
C TYR A 118 -13.77 -0.31 -3.99
N ILE A 119 -15.09 -0.31 -3.72
CA ILE A 119 -15.76 -1.43 -3.05
C ILE A 119 -15.67 -2.71 -3.89
N LYS A 120 -15.82 -2.60 -5.22
CA LYS A 120 -15.78 -3.76 -6.12
C LYS A 120 -14.38 -4.30 -6.36
N LYS A 121 -13.40 -3.40 -6.54
CA LYS A 121 -12.05 -3.75 -6.99
C LYS A 121 -11.00 -3.70 -5.87
N GLY A 122 -11.25 -2.96 -4.79
CA GLY A 122 -10.28 -2.67 -3.74
C GLY A 122 -9.28 -1.56 -4.09
N PHE A 123 -9.41 -0.92 -5.26
CA PHE A 123 -8.57 0.21 -5.69
C PHE A 123 -9.32 1.12 -6.68
N VAL A 124 -8.85 2.36 -6.79
CA VAL A 124 -9.23 3.33 -7.84
C VAL A 124 -7.92 3.97 -8.34
N LEU A 125 -7.72 4.02 -9.65
CA LEU A 125 -6.55 4.62 -10.29
C LEU A 125 -6.96 5.70 -11.27
N ASP A 126 -6.21 6.80 -11.29
CA ASP A 126 -6.24 7.83 -12.32
C ASP A 126 -5.04 7.62 -13.25
N ASP A 127 -5.23 6.78 -14.27
CA ASP A 127 -4.18 6.35 -15.19
C ASP A 127 -3.54 7.53 -15.92
N GLU A 128 -4.35 8.52 -16.33
CA GLU A 128 -3.83 9.68 -17.07
C GLU A 128 -2.93 10.53 -16.18
N ARG A 129 -3.35 10.79 -14.96
CA ARG A 129 -2.58 11.54 -13.98
C ARG A 129 -1.27 10.83 -13.62
N LEU A 130 -1.31 9.52 -13.44
CA LEU A 130 -0.13 8.72 -13.13
C LEU A 130 0.87 8.68 -14.29
N LYS A 131 0.40 8.63 -15.55
CA LYS A 131 1.26 8.66 -16.75
C LYS A 131 1.90 10.03 -16.99
N GLN A 132 1.20 11.11 -16.64
CA GLN A 132 1.68 12.48 -16.87
C GLN A 132 2.80 12.90 -15.91
N GLY A 133 3.03 12.16 -14.83
CA GLY A 133 4.07 12.49 -13.83
C GLY A 133 3.85 13.83 -13.11
N THR A 134 2.63 14.37 -13.16
CA THR A 134 2.31 15.67 -12.58
C THR A 134 2.19 15.54 -11.06
N ALA A 135 3.17 16.04 -10.34
CA ALA A 135 3.17 16.06 -8.87
C ALA A 135 2.21 17.14 -8.35
N VAL A 136 0.90 16.86 -8.30
CA VAL A 136 -0.11 17.81 -7.81
C VAL A 136 0.16 18.24 -6.37
N PHE A 137 0.69 17.34 -5.54
CA PHE A 137 1.04 17.58 -4.14
C PHE A 137 2.56 17.62 -3.90
N GLY A 138 3.38 17.78 -4.95
CA GLY A 138 4.84 17.81 -4.83
C GLY A 138 5.50 16.44 -4.63
N LYS A 139 4.73 15.34 -4.65
CA LYS A 139 5.22 13.96 -4.52
C LYS A 139 4.93 13.15 -5.78
N ASP A 140 5.88 12.29 -6.15
CA ASP A 140 5.72 11.31 -7.22
C ASP A 140 5.04 10.04 -6.69
N TYR A 141 3.71 10.03 -6.75
CA TYR A 141 2.90 8.88 -6.34
C TYR A 141 3.02 7.67 -7.27
N PHE A 142 3.56 7.83 -8.48
CA PHE A 142 3.80 6.71 -9.39
C PHE A 142 4.80 5.71 -8.80
N ARG A 143 5.86 6.21 -8.16
CA ARG A 143 6.83 5.35 -7.47
C ARG A 143 6.19 4.59 -6.30
N GLU A 144 5.38 5.26 -5.50
CA GLU A 144 4.62 4.63 -4.41
C GLU A 144 3.68 3.54 -4.93
N LEU A 145 2.94 3.83 -6.02
CA LEU A 145 2.07 2.85 -6.66
C LEU A 145 2.86 1.62 -7.13
N LEU A 146 4.01 1.82 -7.81
CA LEU A 146 4.86 0.72 -8.25
C LEU A 146 5.33 -0.16 -7.08
N GLU A 147 5.69 0.43 -5.96
CA GLU A 147 6.10 -0.31 -4.76
C GLU A 147 4.92 -1.09 -4.17
N ARG A 148 3.73 -0.49 -4.09
CA ARG A 148 2.51 -1.18 -3.64
C ARG A 148 2.12 -2.34 -4.56
N VAL A 149 2.14 -2.14 -5.87
CA VAL A 149 1.83 -3.20 -6.84
C VAL A 149 2.83 -4.34 -6.72
N ARG A 150 4.14 -4.05 -6.57
CA ARG A 150 5.16 -5.06 -6.33
C ARG A 150 4.90 -5.83 -5.04
N SER A 151 4.60 -5.14 -3.95
CA SER A 151 4.29 -5.77 -2.67
C SER A 151 3.05 -6.67 -2.74
N ILE A 152 2.00 -6.25 -3.46
CA ILE A 152 0.79 -7.05 -3.68
C ILE A 152 1.10 -8.30 -4.53
N ARG A 153 1.86 -8.15 -5.61
CA ARG A 153 2.32 -9.28 -6.46
C ARG A 153 3.22 -10.22 -5.68
N ALA A 154 4.12 -9.68 -4.87
CA ALA A 154 5.06 -10.43 -4.05
C ALA A 154 4.46 -10.94 -2.73
N SER A 155 3.15 -10.78 -2.49
CA SER A 155 2.53 -11.42 -1.34
C SER A 155 2.75 -12.93 -1.46
N GLU A 156 3.54 -13.45 -0.54
CA GLU A 156 4.33 -14.68 -0.60
C GLU A 156 3.57 -15.88 -1.14
N ARG A 157 2.34 -16.08 -0.68
CA ARG A 157 1.53 -17.23 -1.09
C ARG A 157 1.07 -17.15 -2.54
N ARG A 158 0.75 -15.94 -3.03
CA ARG A 158 0.12 -15.79 -4.35
C ARG A 158 1.12 -15.88 -5.49
N ILE A 159 2.31 -15.30 -5.32
CA ILE A 159 3.33 -15.33 -6.37
C ILE A 159 3.97 -16.72 -6.48
N TRP A 160 4.24 -17.38 -5.34
CA TRP A 160 4.74 -18.75 -5.38
C TRP A 160 3.71 -19.71 -5.98
N GLN A 161 2.43 -19.51 -5.67
CA GLN A 161 1.36 -20.29 -6.30
C GLN A 161 1.32 -20.07 -7.82
N GLN A 162 1.39 -18.82 -8.28
CA GLN A 162 1.44 -18.51 -9.72
C GLN A 162 2.68 -19.11 -10.41
N ILE A 163 3.85 -19.04 -9.81
CA ILE A 163 5.07 -19.67 -10.36
C ILE A 163 4.88 -21.20 -10.43
N THR A 164 4.25 -21.81 -9.43
CA THR A 164 3.99 -23.25 -9.43
C THR A 164 2.93 -23.66 -10.44
N ASP A 165 1.89 -22.83 -10.63
CA ASP A 165 0.86 -23.04 -11.65
C ASP A 165 1.47 -22.94 -13.06
N ILE A 166 2.30 -21.93 -13.32
CA ILE A 166 3.05 -21.75 -14.56
C ILE A 166 3.99 -22.95 -14.80
N TYR A 167 4.71 -23.36 -13.75
CA TYR A 167 5.58 -24.55 -13.84
C TYR A 167 4.80 -25.81 -14.27
N ALA A 168 3.60 -25.98 -13.71
CA ALA A 168 2.73 -27.09 -14.06
C ALA A 168 2.18 -26.99 -15.50
N GLU A 169 1.84 -25.80 -15.97
CA GLU A 169 1.27 -25.58 -17.29
C GLU A 169 2.31 -25.63 -18.42
N CYS A 170 3.53 -25.17 -18.16
CA CYS A 170 4.56 -25.01 -19.17
C CYS A 170 5.56 -26.17 -19.25
N SER A 171 5.59 -27.05 -18.25
CA SER A 171 6.45 -28.21 -18.27
C SER A 171 5.78 -29.39 -18.97
N ILE A 172 6.32 -29.78 -20.14
CA ILE A 172 5.76 -30.86 -20.97
C ILE A 172 5.80 -32.26 -20.31
N ASP A 173 6.67 -32.40 -19.31
CA ASP A 173 6.88 -33.62 -18.52
C ASP A 173 6.42 -33.47 -17.06
N TYR A 174 5.49 -32.54 -16.79
CA TYR A 174 5.03 -32.27 -15.44
C TYR A 174 4.42 -33.47 -14.77
N ASP A 175 4.97 -33.83 -13.61
CA ASP A 175 4.40 -34.79 -12.66
C ASP A 175 4.44 -34.20 -11.25
N LYS A 176 3.26 -33.93 -10.70
CA LYS A 176 3.11 -33.35 -9.35
C LYS A 176 3.74 -34.19 -8.22
N ASN A 177 3.88 -35.51 -8.44
CA ASN A 177 4.41 -36.45 -7.46
C ASN A 177 5.91 -36.74 -7.69
N SER A 178 6.51 -36.19 -8.73
CA SER A 178 7.93 -36.41 -9.01
C SER A 178 8.83 -35.77 -7.95
N PRO A 179 9.98 -36.38 -7.62
CA PRO A 179 10.98 -35.77 -6.76
C PRO A 179 11.45 -34.40 -7.31
N THR A 180 11.53 -34.24 -8.62
CA THR A 180 11.92 -33.00 -9.30
C THR A 180 10.93 -31.87 -8.98
N THR A 181 9.63 -32.14 -8.98
CA THR A 181 8.60 -31.12 -8.65
C THR A 181 8.70 -30.71 -7.18
N HIS A 182 8.82 -31.67 -6.26
CA HIS A 182 8.99 -31.39 -4.84
C HIS A 182 10.29 -30.61 -4.55
N ASP A 183 11.40 -31.01 -5.16
CA ASP A 183 12.68 -30.32 -5.04
C ASP A 183 12.62 -28.90 -5.63
N PHE A 184 11.90 -28.70 -6.74
CA PHE A 184 11.72 -27.38 -7.35
C PHE A 184 11.03 -26.40 -6.38
N TYR A 185 9.94 -26.79 -5.76
CA TYR A 185 9.19 -25.91 -4.84
C TYR A 185 10.01 -25.53 -3.60
N ALA A 186 10.76 -26.47 -3.03
CA ALA A 186 11.67 -26.18 -1.93
C ALA A 186 12.86 -25.31 -2.36
N MET A 187 13.39 -25.59 -3.55
CA MET A 187 14.58 -24.97 -4.08
C MET A 187 14.36 -23.51 -4.48
N ILE A 188 13.23 -23.18 -5.14
CA ILE A 188 13.02 -21.85 -5.69
C ILE A 188 13.02 -20.79 -4.58
N GLN A 189 12.32 -21.01 -3.49
CA GLN A 189 12.30 -20.10 -2.34
C GLN A 189 13.70 -19.93 -1.76
N ASN A 190 14.43 -21.02 -1.55
CA ASN A 190 15.79 -20.98 -1.00
C ASN A 190 16.75 -20.20 -1.89
N ARG A 191 16.68 -20.33 -3.21
CA ARG A 191 17.54 -19.58 -4.15
C ARG A 191 17.28 -18.07 -4.07
N PHE A 192 16.03 -17.65 -3.98
CA PHE A 192 15.71 -16.22 -3.84
C PHE A 192 16.13 -15.68 -2.46
N HIS A 193 15.87 -16.40 -1.37
CA HIS A 193 16.37 -15.98 -0.05
C HIS A 193 17.89 -15.87 -0.05
N TYR A 194 18.59 -16.88 -0.55
CA TYR A 194 20.04 -16.86 -0.63
C TYR A 194 20.58 -15.71 -1.50
N ALA A 195 19.98 -15.47 -2.64
CA ALA A 195 20.34 -14.36 -3.52
C ALA A 195 20.30 -12.98 -2.83
N ILE A 196 19.40 -12.80 -1.86
CA ILE A 196 19.20 -11.52 -1.17
C ILE A 196 20.02 -11.43 0.12
N THR A 197 20.10 -12.52 0.90
CA THR A 197 20.64 -12.52 2.28
C THR A 197 21.93 -13.31 2.43
N GLY A 198 22.30 -14.14 1.45
CA GLY A 198 23.39 -15.13 1.58
C GLY A 198 23.01 -16.35 2.43
N GLN A 199 21.73 -16.51 2.79
CA GLN A 199 21.22 -17.59 3.61
C GLN A 199 19.96 -18.21 3.00
N THR A 200 19.77 -19.52 3.18
CA THR A 200 18.50 -20.19 2.85
C THR A 200 17.42 -19.82 3.87
N ALA A 201 16.15 -20.06 3.55
CA ALA A 201 15.04 -19.80 4.46
C ALA A 201 15.23 -20.51 5.82
N ALA A 202 15.70 -21.75 5.82
CA ALA A 202 15.99 -22.49 7.03
C ALA A 202 17.15 -21.88 7.83
N GLU A 203 18.21 -21.44 7.17
CA GLU A 203 19.35 -20.78 7.81
C GLU A 203 18.96 -19.45 8.44
N ILE A 204 18.13 -18.65 7.78
CA ILE A 204 17.60 -17.38 8.32
C ILE A 204 16.85 -17.64 9.62
N ILE A 205 15.89 -18.57 9.62
CA ILE A 205 15.12 -18.92 10.81
C ILE A 205 16.05 -19.40 11.92
N TYR A 206 16.96 -20.34 11.59
CA TYR A 206 17.86 -20.96 12.56
C TYR A 206 18.79 -19.94 13.23
N THR A 207 19.29 -18.97 12.49
CA THR A 207 20.24 -17.96 13.00
C THR A 207 19.57 -16.81 13.73
N LYS A 208 18.36 -16.41 13.31
CA LYS A 208 17.70 -15.19 13.82
C LYS A 208 16.66 -15.48 14.92
N ALA A 209 16.11 -16.70 15.01
CA ALA A 209 15.16 -17.05 16.06
C ALA A 209 15.87 -17.17 17.42
N ASP A 210 15.61 -16.20 18.31
CA ASP A 210 16.26 -16.09 19.62
C ASP A 210 15.31 -15.41 20.62
N HIS A 211 14.90 -16.13 21.66
CA HIS A 211 13.97 -15.63 22.68
C HIS A 211 14.51 -14.44 23.48
N THR A 212 15.83 -14.18 23.45
CA THR A 212 16.47 -13.05 24.14
C THR A 212 16.39 -11.75 23.34
N GLN A 213 16.12 -11.85 22.04
CA GLN A 213 15.97 -10.69 21.16
C GLN A 213 14.55 -10.11 21.26
N GLU A 214 14.45 -8.81 21.00
CA GLU A 214 13.15 -8.15 20.84
C GLU A 214 12.32 -8.87 19.77
N HIS A 215 11.07 -9.18 20.11
CA HIS A 215 10.15 -9.92 19.24
C HIS A 215 10.72 -11.26 18.71
N MET A 216 11.62 -11.93 19.48
CA MET A 216 12.33 -13.14 19.04
C MET A 216 13.19 -12.96 17.78
N GLY A 217 13.62 -11.76 17.46
CA GLY A 217 14.31 -11.42 16.22
C GLY A 217 13.41 -11.27 14.99
N LEU A 218 12.07 -11.37 15.13
CA LEU A 218 11.13 -11.09 14.06
C LEU A 218 11.04 -9.59 13.82
N THR A 219 10.96 -9.20 12.56
CA THR A 219 10.71 -7.83 12.11
C THR A 219 9.24 -7.61 11.81
N THR A 220 8.49 -8.68 11.50
CA THR A 220 7.05 -8.66 11.28
C THR A 220 6.41 -9.99 11.66
N TRP A 221 5.11 -10.01 11.94
CA TRP A 221 4.28 -11.20 12.23
C TRP A 221 2.82 -10.90 11.91
N LYS A 222 1.95 -11.91 11.96
CA LYS A 222 0.55 -11.79 11.53
C LYS A 222 -0.21 -10.64 12.20
N ASN A 223 0.06 -10.36 13.46
CA ASN A 223 -0.63 -9.34 14.24
C ASN A 223 0.29 -8.15 14.61
N ALA A 224 1.38 -7.93 13.84
CA ALA A 224 2.30 -6.80 14.06
C ALA A 224 1.60 -5.45 13.85
N PRO A 225 2.06 -4.35 14.48
CA PRO A 225 3.18 -4.32 15.45
C PRO A 225 2.76 -4.68 16.88
N ASP A 226 1.51 -4.45 17.29
CA ASP A 226 1.07 -4.48 18.69
C ASP A 226 0.48 -5.82 19.12
N GLY A 227 0.22 -6.71 18.16
CA GLY A 227 -0.41 -7.99 18.42
C GLY A 227 0.57 -9.09 18.77
N ARG A 228 0.06 -10.14 19.38
CA ARG A 228 0.85 -11.29 19.85
C ARG A 228 1.52 -12.06 18.69
N ILE A 229 2.78 -12.45 18.89
CA ILE A 229 3.49 -13.40 18.03
C ILE A 229 2.91 -14.80 18.26
N LEU A 230 2.60 -15.50 17.17
CA LEU A 230 2.05 -16.85 17.19
C LEU A 230 3.16 -17.87 16.84
N LYS A 231 2.97 -19.13 17.28
CA LYS A 231 3.89 -20.22 16.95
C LYS A 231 4.04 -20.45 15.43
N SER A 232 3.00 -20.13 14.67
CA SER A 232 3.06 -20.17 13.19
C SER A 232 3.97 -19.11 12.59
N ASP A 233 4.16 -17.96 13.27
CA ASP A 233 4.93 -16.85 12.72
C ASP A 233 6.44 -17.11 12.75
N VAL A 234 6.91 -17.85 13.76
CA VAL A 234 8.35 -18.09 14.00
C VAL A 234 8.97 -19.07 13.00
N SER A 235 8.17 -19.78 12.22
CA SER A 235 8.63 -20.70 11.16
C SER A 235 8.64 -20.09 9.77
N ILE A 236 8.39 -18.78 9.63
CA ILE A 236 8.35 -18.07 8.35
C ILE A 236 9.60 -17.21 8.20
N ALA A 237 10.50 -17.55 7.28
CA ALA A 237 11.76 -16.85 7.07
C ALA A 237 11.59 -15.36 6.76
N LYS A 238 10.56 -14.99 5.98
CA LYS A 238 10.26 -13.59 5.63
C LYS A 238 10.06 -12.72 6.86
N ASN A 239 9.53 -13.27 7.93
CA ASN A 239 9.26 -12.53 9.16
C ASN A 239 10.53 -12.06 9.89
N TYR A 240 11.70 -12.58 9.54
CA TYR A 240 13.01 -12.20 10.08
C TYR A 240 13.81 -11.26 9.17
N LEU A 241 13.27 -10.91 7.98
CA LEU A 241 13.96 -10.05 7.03
C LEU A 241 13.79 -8.58 7.40
N GLN A 242 14.84 -7.81 7.19
CA GLN A 242 14.77 -6.35 7.28
C GLN A 242 13.96 -5.78 6.10
N GLU A 243 13.40 -4.59 6.25
CA GLU A 243 12.57 -3.94 5.23
C GLU A 243 13.28 -3.87 3.86
N ASN A 244 14.55 -3.49 3.83
CA ASN A 244 15.32 -3.44 2.59
C ASN A 244 15.54 -4.84 1.97
N GLU A 245 15.67 -5.90 2.77
CA GLU A 245 15.76 -7.27 2.30
C GLU A 245 14.42 -7.73 1.71
N ILE A 246 13.31 -7.39 2.36
CA ILE A 246 11.96 -7.66 1.84
C ILE A 246 11.76 -6.98 0.49
N HIS A 247 12.06 -5.70 0.36
CA HIS A 247 11.94 -4.98 -0.91
C HIS A 247 12.82 -5.57 -2.03
N ARG A 248 14.04 -5.99 -1.69
CA ARG A 248 14.93 -6.65 -2.67
C ARG A 248 14.40 -8.02 -3.08
N LEU A 249 13.87 -8.81 -2.15
CA LEU A 249 13.24 -10.09 -2.42
C LEU A 249 12.03 -9.92 -3.36
N GLU A 250 11.14 -9.00 -3.03
CA GLU A 250 9.95 -8.68 -3.82
C GLU A 250 10.30 -8.27 -5.25
N ARG A 251 11.33 -7.44 -5.43
CA ARG A 251 11.82 -7.04 -6.75
C ARG A 251 12.43 -8.20 -7.54
N ALA A 252 13.16 -9.08 -6.86
CA ALA A 252 13.77 -10.22 -7.52
C ALA A 252 12.72 -11.22 -7.99
N VAL A 253 11.76 -11.55 -7.12
CA VAL A 253 10.69 -12.52 -7.41
C VAL A 253 9.74 -11.98 -8.49
N THR A 254 9.34 -10.72 -8.42
CA THR A 254 8.49 -10.08 -9.44
C THR A 254 9.21 -10.04 -10.79
N GLY A 255 10.51 -9.70 -10.82
CA GLY A 255 11.28 -9.70 -12.05
C GLY A 255 11.47 -11.08 -12.67
N TYR A 256 11.54 -12.13 -11.84
CA TYR A 256 11.55 -13.52 -12.34
C TYR A 256 10.21 -13.91 -12.94
N PHE A 257 9.12 -13.49 -12.30
CA PHE A 257 7.78 -13.71 -12.82
C PHE A 257 7.61 -13.07 -14.22
N ASP A 258 7.98 -11.79 -14.36
CA ASP A 258 7.92 -11.08 -15.65
C ASP A 258 8.81 -11.78 -16.72
N TYR A 259 9.98 -12.31 -16.31
CA TYR A 259 10.87 -13.07 -17.20
C TYR A 259 10.23 -14.39 -17.69
N ILE A 260 9.56 -15.11 -16.81
CA ILE A 260 8.88 -16.37 -17.19
C ILE A 260 7.66 -16.08 -18.08
N GLU A 261 6.87 -15.05 -17.75
CA GLU A 261 5.72 -14.63 -18.55
C GLU A 261 6.13 -14.35 -20.00
N ASP A 262 7.23 -13.59 -20.22
CA ASP A 262 7.79 -13.31 -21.54
C ASP A 262 8.23 -14.59 -22.29
N LEU A 263 8.83 -15.54 -21.58
CA LEU A 263 9.21 -16.83 -22.18
C LEU A 263 8.01 -17.64 -22.64
N ILE A 264 6.91 -17.60 -21.90
CA ILE A 264 5.66 -18.31 -22.22
C ILE A 264 4.95 -17.65 -23.40
N GLU A 265 4.84 -16.32 -23.39
CA GLU A 265 4.23 -15.57 -24.49
C GLU A 265 4.93 -15.81 -25.83
N ARG A 266 6.21 -16.16 -25.81
CA ARG A 266 6.98 -16.57 -26.99
C ARG A 266 6.84 -18.06 -27.33
N GLU A 267 5.87 -18.75 -26.73
CA GLU A 267 5.60 -20.17 -26.96
C GLU A 267 6.79 -21.11 -26.68
N ASN A 268 7.68 -20.71 -25.75
CA ASN A 268 8.76 -21.58 -25.30
C ASN A 268 8.17 -22.68 -24.40
N THR A 269 8.39 -23.93 -24.79
CA THR A 269 8.08 -25.09 -23.96
C THR A 269 9.33 -25.52 -23.18
N PHE A 270 9.14 -25.86 -21.91
CA PHE A 270 10.20 -26.33 -21.04
C PHE A 270 9.92 -27.76 -20.57
N ASN A 271 10.98 -28.50 -20.29
CA ASN A 271 10.85 -29.62 -19.36
C ASN A 271 11.07 -29.11 -17.91
N MET A 272 10.74 -29.91 -16.92
CA MET A 272 10.83 -29.54 -15.49
C MET A 272 12.25 -29.13 -15.09
N GLU A 273 13.28 -29.76 -15.64
CA GLU A 273 14.68 -29.48 -15.36
C GLU A 273 15.12 -28.12 -15.95
N GLN A 274 14.74 -27.85 -17.20
CA GLN A 274 15.00 -26.56 -17.86
C GLN A 274 14.33 -25.41 -17.14
N PHE A 275 13.09 -25.58 -16.72
CA PHE A 275 12.38 -24.56 -15.96
C PHE A 275 13.06 -24.32 -14.60
N ALA A 276 13.49 -25.36 -13.91
CA ALA A 276 14.25 -25.24 -12.68
C ALA A 276 15.61 -24.54 -12.89
N ALA A 277 16.26 -24.75 -14.06
CA ALA A 277 17.52 -24.09 -14.40
C ALA A 277 17.32 -22.58 -14.68
N SER A 278 16.18 -22.17 -15.25
CA SER A 278 15.88 -20.77 -15.60
C SER A 278 15.95 -19.83 -14.40
N VAL A 279 15.67 -20.33 -13.19
CA VAL A 279 15.83 -19.56 -11.94
C VAL A 279 17.29 -19.13 -11.76
N ASN A 280 18.24 -20.04 -11.95
CA ASN A 280 19.65 -19.70 -11.84
C ASN A 280 20.13 -18.79 -12.96
N GLU A 281 19.64 -18.98 -14.17
CA GLU A 281 19.95 -18.13 -15.31
C GLU A 281 19.51 -16.70 -15.05
N PHE A 282 18.28 -16.51 -14.59
CA PHE A 282 17.74 -15.22 -14.20
C PHE A 282 18.55 -14.57 -13.08
N LEU A 283 18.84 -15.30 -12.00
CA LEU A 283 19.61 -14.77 -10.87
C LEU A 283 21.04 -14.41 -11.29
N THR A 284 21.66 -15.22 -12.15
CA THR A 284 23.01 -14.96 -12.72
C THR A 284 23.00 -13.71 -13.59
N PHE A 285 22.01 -13.58 -14.48
CA PHE A 285 21.83 -12.39 -15.32
C PHE A 285 21.69 -11.12 -14.47
N ARG A 286 20.95 -11.21 -13.38
CA ARG A 286 20.76 -10.12 -12.41
C ARG A 286 21.95 -9.92 -11.46
N LYS A 287 23.04 -10.68 -11.63
CA LYS A 287 24.26 -10.62 -10.81
C LYS A 287 24.01 -10.90 -9.31
N TYR A 288 23.04 -11.75 -9.01
CA TYR A 288 22.83 -12.26 -7.66
C TYR A 288 23.75 -13.45 -7.37
N GLN A 289 23.97 -13.68 -6.08
CA GLN A 289 24.67 -14.89 -5.63
C GLN A 289 23.79 -16.12 -5.84
N ILE A 290 24.39 -17.19 -6.36
CA ILE A 290 23.68 -18.45 -6.58
C ILE A 290 23.97 -19.40 -5.42
N LEU A 291 22.92 -20.03 -4.92
CA LEU A 291 23.02 -21.07 -3.89
C LEU A 291 23.78 -22.27 -4.47
N PRO A 292 24.95 -22.65 -3.91
CA PRO A 292 25.76 -23.70 -4.48
C PRO A 292 25.21 -25.11 -4.23
N ASP A 293 24.44 -25.29 -3.15
CA ASP A 293 23.88 -26.56 -2.69
C ASP A 293 22.48 -26.40 -2.06
N LYS A 294 22.03 -27.34 -1.24
CA LYS A 294 20.74 -27.31 -0.57
C LYS A 294 20.74 -26.47 0.75
N GLY A 295 21.87 -25.84 1.10
CA GLY A 295 22.07 -25.17 2.40
C GLY A 295 22.53 -26.14 3.51
N ARG A 296 22.95 -25.56 4.65
CA ARG A 296 23.55 -26.31 5.76
C ARG A 296 22.55 -26.75 6.83
N ILE A 297 21.42 -26.07 6.90
CA ILE A 297 20.36 -26.28 7.88
C ILE A 297 19.11 -26.81 7.20
N SER A 298 18.56 -27.91 7.67
CA SER A 298 17.29 -28.43 7.16
C SER A 298 16.10 -27.64 7.73
N ALA A 299 14.98 -27.64 7.00
CA ALA A 299 13.73 -27.02 7.45
C ALA A 299 13.26 -27.58 8.82
N ALA A 300 13.45 -28.88 9.05
CA ALA A 300 13.10 -29.51 10.33
C ALA A 300 13.96 -28.98 11.49
N GLN A 301 15.28 -28.84 11.31
CA GLN A 301 16.16 -28.27 12.33
C GLN A 301 15.81 -26.81 12.64
N ALA A 302 15.57 -26.00 11.62
CA ALA A 302 15.18 -24.61 11.78
C ALA A 302 13.85 -24.47 12.53
N LYS A 303 12.85 -25.25 12.14
CA LYS A 303 11.54 -25.27 12.80
C LYS A 303 11.64 -25.68 14.26
N THR A 304 12.35 -26.79 14.57
CA THR A 304 12.52 -27.27 15.94
C THR A 304 13.17 -26.21 16.81
N LYS A 305 14.24 -25.56 16.33
CA LYS A 305 14.88 -24.47 17.07
C LYS A 305 13.92 -23.31 17.31
N ALA A 306 13.29 -22.79 16.26
CA ALA A 306 12.38 -21.64 16.36
C ALA A 306 11.22 -21.91 17.32
N GLU A 307 10.65 -23.12 17.28
CA GLU A 307 9.58 -23.52 18.20
C GLU A 307 10.07 -23.64 19.65
N SER A 308 11.30 -24.14 19.88
CA SER A 308 11.88 -24.17 21.22
C SER A 308 12.12 -22.78 21.80
N GLU A 309 12.64 -21.85 20.97
CA GLU A 309 12.81 -20.44 21.35
C GLU A 309 11.46 -19.79 21.64
N TYR A 310 10.46 -20.07 20.82
CA TYR A 310 9.11 -19.57 21.02
C TYR A 310 8.48 -20.05 22.33
N ASP A 311 8.66 -21.32 22.69
CA ASP A 311 8.08 -21.89 23.91
C ASP A 311 8.67 -21.23 25.18
N ILE A 312 9.90 -20.71 25.12
CA ILE A 312 10.51 -19.88 26.16
C ILE A 312 9.95 -18.48 26.14
N PHE A 313 10.01 -17.80 24.98
CA PHE A 313 9.52 -16.44 24.77
C PHE A 313 8.04 -16.26 25.14
N ASN A 314 7.23 -17.24 24.78
CA ASN A 314 5.78 -17.19 25.00
C ASN A 314 5.38 -17.13 26.49
N LYS A 315 6.27 -17.55 27.41
CA LYS A 315 6.04 -17.45 28.85
C LYS A 315 6.12 -16.01 29.36
N THR A 316 6.90 -15.19 28.67
CA THR A 316 7.13 -13.76 29.03
C THR A 316 6.39 -12.79 28.12
N GLN A 317 5.78 -13.29 27.04
CA GLN A 317 5.05 -12.47 26.10
C GLN A 317 3.81 -11.85 26.76
N ARG A 318 3.69 -10.52 26.72
CA ARG A 318 2.50 -9.81 27.23
C ARG A 318 1.23 -10.30 26.53
N ILE A 319 0.23 -10.61 27.30
CA ILE A 319 -1.12 -10.92 26.82
C ILE A 319 -1.94 -9.64 27.00
N ASP A 320 -2.04 -8.82 25.96
CA ASP A 320 -3.05 -7.76 25.93
C ASP A 320 -4.39 -8.42 25.61
N SER A 321 -5.21 -8.61 26.64
CA SER A 321 -6.58 -9.10 26.47
C SER A 321 -7.45 -8.01 25.78
N ASP A 322 -8.56 -8.42 25.16
CA ASP A 322 -9.51 -7.44 24.61
C ASP A 322 -10.07 -6.49 25.70
N PHE A 323 -10.07 -6.95 26.96
CA PHE A 323 -10.40 -6.15 28.12
C PHE A 323 -9.34 -5.05 28.37
N ASP A 324 -8.03 -5.37 28.28
CA ASP A 324 -6.97 -4.38 28.46
C ASP A 324 -7.00 -3.31 27.36
N LYS A 325 -7.33 -3.70 26.11
CA LYS A 325 -7.51 -2.77 25.00
C LYS A 325 -8.70 -1.82 25.21
N GLN A 326 -9.81 -2.33 25.75
CA GLN A 326 -10.98 -1.50 26.07
C GLN A 326 -10.69 -0.51 27.20
N ILE A 327 -9.97 -0.94 28.25
CA ILE A 327 -9.58 -0.04 29.34
C ILE A 327 -8.61 1.04 28.86
N LYS A 328 -7.59 0.70 28.05
CA LYS A 328 -6.71 1.71 27.45
C LYS A 328 -7.49 2.74 26.64
N GLY A 329 -8.41 2.29 25.79
CA GLY A 329 -9.25 3.20 24.97
C GLY A 329 -10.24 4.05 25.79
N MET A 330 -10.49 3.71 27.08
CA MET A 330 -11.27 4.55 28.01
C MET A 330 -10.40 5.53 28.79
N LEU A 331 -9.11 5.23 28.98
CA LEU A 331 -8.18 6.09 29.72
C LEU A 331 -7.52 7.15 28.82
N ASP A 332 -7.50 6.93 27.51
CA ASP A 332 -6.97 7.86 26.49
C ASP A 332 -8.05 8.85 25.97
N LYS A 333 -9.23 8.87 26.56
CA LYS A 333 -10.31 9.86 26.33
C LYS A 333 -10.42 10.82 27.50
#